data_e2e2d42ed71a5bf8ba4e5cc4e182026b
#
_entry.id   e2e2d42ed71a5bf8ba4e5cc4e182026b
#
_cell.length_a   1.000
_cell.length_b   1.000
_cell.length_c   1.000
_cell.angle_alpha   90.00
_cell.angle_beta   90.00
_cell.angle_gamma   90.00
#
_symmetry.space_group_name_H-M   'P 1'
#
loop_
_entity.id
_entity.type
_entity.pdbx_description
1 polymer ?
#
loop_
_entity_poly.entity_id
_entity_poly.type
_entity_poly.pdbx_seq_one_letter_code
_entity_poly.pdbx_strand_id
1 'polypeptide(L)'
;MGNLVARLVLAGTHSGVGKTTLTAGLIAALRQRGLIVQPFKVGPDYIDPSYHTLATAHKPGDANVRPCRNLDSWMIPPGRVCDLFACASQGTDIALIEGVMGLYDGFGYQDESGSTAQVARLLNAPVILVLDASHMARSAGALALGYQRFDPALSLAGFILNQVGSESHARGVAGVVEEATGLPVLGWLPRDARLKIPERHLGLVPTAEAGRWSIFIEAAAQLVAHHLDLDRLLAIARRSPELPIPDLSTYLPGGQRLAGGGHTPTIAVARDEAFSFSYEDNLDLLRAAGAEIAFFSPLHDAALPPGTVCIVLSGGFPELYAARLSENTEMQQALRQAHRLGVPVYAECGGLMYLTETITDLEGQEYPMLGLLPGRSRMTGRLTLGYRLAQAAGDSWLLAEGETVRGHEFHYSSWEDRPDDLPPAYYLLPPDGQGEPRPEGARLGNLWASYVHLHFWSKPELASRFVSLRAEIQ
;
A
#
# COMPACT_ATOMS: atom_id res chain seq x y z
N MET A 1 26.17 -6.42 9.89
CA MET A 1 26.56 -7.00 8.58
C MET A 1 25.59 -6.46 7.56
N GLY A 2 26.08 -5.96 6.40
CA GLY A 2 25.19 -5.47 5.33
C GLY A 2 24.43 -6.63 4.71
N ASN A 3 23.22 -6.38 4.24
CA ASN A 3 22.41 -7.34 3.50
C ASN A 3 22.54 -7.03 2.01
N LEU A 4 23.15 -7.94 1.26
CA LEU A 4 23.19 -7.83 -0.20
C LEU A 4 21.90 -8.40 -0.76
N VAL A 5 20.88 -7.55 -0.89
CA VAL A 5 19.64 -7.93 -1.57
C VAL A 5 19.69 -7.42 -2.99
N ALA A 6 19.65 -8.34 -3.96
CA ALA A 6 19.42 -7.98 -5.35
C ALA A 6 18.08 -7.23 -5.47
N ARG A 7 18.06 -6.08 -6.13
CA ARG A 7 16.86 -5.25 -6.25
C ARG A 7 16.72 -4.61 -7.60
N LEU A 8 15.49 -4.38 -8.02
CA LEU A 8 15.16 -3.82 -9.31
C LEU A 8 13.91 -2.96 -9.20
N VAL A 9 13.93 -1.78 -9.81
CA VAL A 9 12.76 -0.91 -9.94
C VAL A 9 12.18 -1.07 -11.35
N LEU A 10 10.90 -1.39 -11.43
CA LEU A 10 10.10 -1.36 -12.67
C LEU A 10 9.32 -0.05 -12.72
N ALA A 11 9.78 0.89 -13.53
CA ALA A 11 9.16 2.19 -13.69
C ALA A 11 8.42 2.30 -15.03
N GLY A 12 7.50 3.23 -15.14
CA GLY A 12 6.80 3.49 -16.39
C GLY A 12 6.99 4.91 -16.87
N THR A 13 6.66 5.17 -18.13
CA THR A 13 6.61 6.53 -18.68
C THR A 13 5.38 7.31 -18.20
N HIS A 14 4.32 6.59 -17.80
CA HIS A 14 3.05 7.17 -17.32
C HIS A 14 2.21 6.10 -16.60
N SER A 15 1.09 6.50 -16.00
CA SER A 15 0.07 5.57 -15.49
C SER A 15 -0.53 4.77 -16.64
N GLY A 16 -0.88 3.50 -16.39
CA GLY A 16 -1.52 2.62 -17.40
C GLY A 16 -0.56 1.99 -18.41
N VAL A 17 0.76 2.24 -18.33
CA VAL A 17 1.75 1.60 -19.22
C VAL A 17 1.89 0.08 -19.03
N GLY A 18 1.22 -0.51 -18.03
CA GLY A 18 1.19 -1.95 -17.76
C GLY A 18 2.20 -2.43 -16.71
N LYS A 19 2.69 -1.53 -15.85
CA LYS A 19 3.62 -1.89 -14.76
C LYS A 19 3.10 -3.03 -13.89
N THR A 20 1.87 -2.93 -13.41
CA THR A 20 1.27 -3.88 -12.45
C THR A 20 1.22 -5.29 -13.01
N THR A 21 0.74 -5.45 -14.25
CA THR A 21 0.71 -6.75 -14.95
C THR A 21 2.11 -7.33 -15.14
N LEU A 22 3.05 -6.48 -15.58
CA LEU A 22 4.43 -6.87 -15.80
C LEU A 22 5.11 -7.29 -14.49
N THR A 23 4.92 -6.50 -13.42
CA THR A 23 5.52 -6.77 -12.11
C THR A 23 4.96 -8.06 -11.51
N ALA A 24 3.64 -8.26 -11.53
CA ALA A 24 3.02 -9.49 -11.05
C ALA A 24 3.50 -10.72 -11.84
N GLY A 25 3.57 -10.59 -13.18
CA GLY A 25 4.11 -11.65 -14.03
C GLY A 25 5.59 -11.95 -13.74
N LEU A 26 6.41 -10.93 -13.50
CA LEU A 26 7.83 -11.10 -13.18
C LEU A 26 8.03 -11.75 -11.81
N ILE A 27 7.28 -11.32 -10.78
CA ILE A 27 7.27 -11.97 -9.46
C ILE A 27 6.98 -13.45 -9.60
N ALA A 28 5.88 -13.79 -10.29
CA ALA A 28 5.47 -15.19 -10.45
C ALA A 28 6.46 -16.01 -11.30
N ALA A 29 7.02 -15.46 -12.37
CA ALA A 29 8.01 -16.14 -13.20
C ALA A 29 9.33 -16.42 -12.44
N LEU A 30 9.79 -15.47 -11.61
CA LEU A 30 10.99 -15.67 -10.78
C LEU A 30 10.72 -16.67 -9.65
N ARG A 31 9.53 -16.61 -9.02
CA ARG A 31 9.11 -17.63 -8.05
C ARG A 31 9.07 -19.03 -8.67
N GLN A 32 8.60 -19.19 -9.91
CA GLN A 32 8.59 -20.48 -10.64
C GLN A 32 10.01 -20.99 -10.90
N ARG A 33 11.02 -20.11 -10.94
CA ARG A 33 12.45 -20.47 -10.97
C ARG A 33 13.03 -20.83 -9.58
N GLY A 34 12.19 -20.86 -8.53
CA GLY A 34 12.59 -21.20 -7.16
C GLY A 34 13.15 -20.04 -6.35
N LEU A 35 13.05 -18.79 -6.83
CA LEU A 35 13.54 -17.61 -6.12
C LEU A 35 12.50 -17.09 -5.13
N ILE A 36 12.96 -16.63 -3.97
CA ILE A 36 12.16 -15.93 -2.96
C ILE A 36 12.14 -14.45 -3.35
N VAL A 37 10.98 -13.96 -3.79
CA VAL A 37 10.79 -12.59 -4.27
C VAL A 37 10.06 -11.77 -3.21
N GLN A 38 10.63 -10.63 -2.81
CA GLN A 38 9.94 -9.62 -2.00
C GLN A 38 9.41 -8.50 -2.90
N PRO A 39 8.08 -8.37 -3.03
CA PRO A 39 7.50 -7.26 -3.79
C PRO A 39 7.40 -5.99 -2.97
N PHE A 40 7.57 -4.84 -3.67
CA PHE A 40 7.35 -3.50 -3.15
C PHE A 40 6.56 -2.67 -4.15
N LYS A 41 5.78 -1.72 -3.64
CA LYS A 41 5.09 -0.69 -4.40
C LYS A 41 5.53 0.69 -3.94
N VAL A 42 5.90 1.57 -4.87
CA VAL A 42 6.13 2.99 -4.55
C VAL A 42 4.78 3.69 -4.38
N GLY A 43 4.68 4.53 -3.35
CA GLY A 43 3.48 5.32 -3.07
C GLY A 43 2.41 4.61 -2.21
N PRO A 44 1.31 5.32 -1.91
CA PRO A 44 0.29 4.90 -0.96
C PRO A 44 -0.82 4.08 -1.64
N ASP A 45 -0.48 2.97 -2.25
CA ASP A 45 -1.39 2.12 -3.01
C ASP A 45 -1.72 0.85 -2.20
N TYR A 46 -2.99 0.42 -2.23
CA TYR A 46 -3.45 -0.83 -1.61
C TYR A 46 -3.88 -1.89 -2.63
N ILE A 47 -4.15 -1.47 -3.87
CA ILE A 47 -4.73 -2.34 -4.89
C ILE A 47 -3.64 -3.12 -5.61
N ASP A 48 -2.65 -2.43 -6.21
CA ASP A 48 -1.52 -3.08 -6.89
C ASP A 48 -0.75 -4.03 -5.94
N PRO A 49 -0.47 -3.66 -4.66
CA PRO A 49 0.11 -4.58 -3.69
C PRO A 49 -0.61 -5.90 -3.52
N SER A 50 -1.93 -5.94 -3.69
CA SER A 50 -2.70 -7.17 -3.57
C SER A 50 -2.36 -8.19 -4.68
N TYR A 51 -2.15 -7.73 -5.92
CA TYR A 51 -1.71 -8.57 -7.04
C TYR A 51 -0.29 -9.07 -6.85
N HIS A 52 0.61 -8.21 -6.36
CA HIS A 52 2.01 -8.59 -6.11
C HIS A 52 2.12 -9.60 -4.98
N THR A 53 1.35 -9.41 -3.92
CA THR A 53 1.23 -10.37 -2.82
C THR A 53 0.76 -11.74 -3.35
N LEU A 54 -0.32 -11.76 -4.13
CA LEU A 54 -0.84 -12.99 -4.72
C LEU A 54 0.18 -13.67 -5.66
N ALA A 55 0.97 -12.89 -6.40
CA ALA A 55 1.98 -13.42 -7.31
C ALA A 55 3.12 -14.13 -6.59
N THR A 56 3.33 -13.89 -5.27
CA THR A 56 4.31 -14.63 -4.47
C THR A 56 3.79 -16.00 -4.00
N ALA A 57 2.49 -16.27 -4.05
CA ALA A 57 1.89 -17.53 -3.60
C ALA A 57 2.20 -18.68 -4.56
N HIS A 58 2.60 -19.85 -4.06
CA HIS A 58 2.79 -21.06 -4.85
C HIS A 58 1.48 -21.77 -5.20
N LYS A 59 0.47 -21.61 -4.35
CA LYS A 59 -0.88 -22.17 -4.52
C LYS A 59 -1.89 -21.31 -3.76
N PRO A 60 -3.17 -21.39 -4.08
CA PRO A 60 -4.21 -20.76 -3.29
C PRO A 60 -4.12 -21.18 -1.82
N GLY A 61 -4.15 -20.21 -0.89
CA GLY A 61 -4.04 -20.47 0.56
C GLY A 61 -2.62 -20.80 1.04
N ASP A 62 -1.59 -20.46 0.29
CA ASP A 62 -0.19 -20.62 0.70
C ASP A 62 0.12 -19.78 1.95
N ALA A 63 0.60 -20.41 3.01
CA ALA A 63 0.98 -19.73 4.25
C ALA A 63 2.31 -18.96 4.12
N ASN A 64 3.10 -19.21 3.07
CA ASN A 64 4.40 -18.60 2.83
C ASN A 64 4.33 -17.41 1.86
N VAL A 65 3.17 -16.81 1.70
CA VAL A 65 2.99 -15.61 0.89
C VAL A 65 3.81 -14.46 1.47
N ARG A 66 4.52 -13.74 0.60
CA ARG A 66 5.21 -12.51 0.99
C ARG A 66 4.35 -11.29 0.64
N PRO A 67 3.80 -10.59 1.64
CA PRO A 67 3.02 -9.40 1.39
C PRO A 67 3.84 -8.32 0.70
N CYS A 68 3.26 -7.64 -0.27
CA CYS A 68 3.86 -6.46 -0.88
C CYS A 68 3.95 -5.32 0.15
N ARG A 69 5.04 -4.55 0.11
CA ARG A 69 5.31 -3.44 1.03
C ARG A 69 5.25 -2.11 0.28
N ASN A 70 4.85 -1.06 0.99
CA ASN A 70 4.76 0.27 0.41
C ASN A 70 5.99 1.12 0.75
N LEU A 71 6.64 1.65 -0.27
CA LEU A 71 7.77 2.57 -0.16
C LEU A 71 7.31 3.97 -0.56
N ASP A 72 6.99 4.80 0.42
CA ASP A 72 6.50 6.14 0.18
C ASP A 72 7.42 7.18 0.79
N SER A 73 8.22 7.84 -0.04
CA SER A 73 9.22 8.82 0.40
C SER A 73 8.64 10.20 0.72
N TRP A 74 7.32 10.41 0.53
CA TRP A 74 6.64 11.58 1.04
C TRP A 74 6.12 11.36 2.47
N MET A 75 5.44 10.23 2.73
CA MET A 75 4.94 9.92 4.07
C MET A 75 6.07 9.50 5.03
N ILE A 76 7.01 8.71 4.52
CA ILE A 76 8.10 8.13 5.30
C ILE A 76 9.37 8.97 5.10
N PRO A 77 10.06 9.40 6.16
CA PRO A 77 11.35 10.06 6.02
C PRO A 77 12.35 9.22 5.18
N PRO A 78 13.13 9.83 4.27
CA PRO A 78 13.98 9.12 3.32
C PRO A 78 14.88 8.03 3.93
N GLY A 79 15.51 8.29 5.07
CA GLY A 79 16.33 7.27 5.76
C GLY A 79 15.52 6.05 6.20
N ARG A 80 14.30 6.26 6.68
CA ARG A 80 13.40 5.18 7.11
C ARG A 80 12.85 4.36 5.95
N VAL A 81 12.77 4.91 4.72
CA VAL A 81 12.43 4.12 3.53
C VAL A 81 13.48 3.03 3.29
N CYS A 82 14.76 3.37 3.43
CA CYS A 82 15.85 2.39 3.32
C CYS A 82 15.76 1.32 4.41
N ASP A 83 15.44 1.71 5.63
CA ASP A 83 15.34 0.82 6.77
C ASP A 83 14.16 -0.15 6.64
N LEU A 84 12.99 0.34 6.23
CA LEU A 84 11.82 -0.48 5.92
C LEU A 84 12.18 -1.49 4.83
N PHE A 85 12.79 -1.03 3.72
CA PHE A 85 13.21 -1.90 2.62
C PHE A 85 14.16 -3.00 3.11
N ALA A 86 15.17 -2.65 3.90
CA ALA A 86 16.15 -3.59 4.41
C ALA A 86 15.53 -4.63 5.35
N CYS A 87 14.60 -4.22 6.22
CA CYS A 87 13.86 -5.12 7.11
C CYS A 87 12.99 -6.11 6.33
N ALA A 88 12.17 -5.60 5.41
CA ALA A 88 11.21 -6.41 4.66
C ALA A 88 11.90 -7.37 3.67
N SER A 89 13.10 -7.01 3.20
CA SER A 89 13.86 -7.81 2.24
C SER A 89 14.68 -8.94 2.87
N GLN A 90 14.64 -9.13 4.18
CA GLN A 90 15.41 -10.20 4.83
C GLN A 90 14.98 -11.59 4.35
N GLY A 91 15.96 -12.44 4.06
CA GLY A 91 15.73 -13.81 3.62
C GLY A 91 15.12 -13.91 2.22
N THR A 92 15.32 -12.91 1.35
CA THR A 92 14.87 -12.93 -0.05
C THR A 92 16.06 -13.01 -1.01
N ASP A 93 15.82 -13.59 -2.20
CA ASP A 93 16.79 -13.64 -3.28
C ASP A 93 16.80 -12.35 -4.10
N ILE A 94 15.62 -11.72 -4.24
CA ILE A 94 15.46 -10.49 -4.99
C ILE A 94 14.25 -9.67 -4.48
N ALA A 95 14.42 -8.36 -4.45
CA ALA A 95 13.36 -7.38 -4.24
C ALA A 95 12.93 -6.76 -5.59
N LEU A 96 11.63 -6.82 -5.89
CA LEU A 96 11.04 -6.15 -7.06
C LEU A 96 10.18 -4.99 -6.60
N ILE A 97 10.47 -3.79 -7.13
CA ILE A 97 9.84 -2.54 -6.73
C ILE A 97 9.05 -2.01 -7.92
N GLU A 98 7.73 -2.02 -7.83
CA GLU A 98 6.90 -1.34 -8.84
C GLU A 98 6.80 0.16 -8.54
N GLY A 99 7.09 0.98 -9.55
CA GLY A 99 6.95 2.43 -9.50
C GLY A 99 5.48 2.89 -9.53
N VAL A 100 5.25 4.10 -9.04
CA VAL A 100 3.97 4.81 -9.14
C VAL A 100 3.99 5.77 -10.33
N MET A 101 2.83 6.00 -10.97
CA MET A 101 2.66 6.95 -12.08
C MET A 101 3.78 6.85 -13.14
N GLY A 102 4.31 7.95 -13.64
CA GLY A 102 5.55 8.02 -14.41
C GLY A 102 6.77 8.06 -13.49
N LEU A 103 7.93 7.69 -14.04
CA LEU A 103 9.21 7.56 -13.30
C LEU A 103 9.54 8.77 -12.45
N TYR A 104 9.29 9.98 -12.95
CA TYR A 104 9.65 11.25 -12.33
C TYR A 104 8.47 11.97 -11.66
N ASP A 105 7.25 11.38 -11.73
CA ASP A 105 6.07 11.99 -11.15
C ASP A 105 6.06 11.77 -9.63
N GLY A 106 6.01 12.87 -8.88
CA GLY A 106 6.00 12.92 -7.43
C GLY A 106 4.82 13.72 -6.88
N PHE A 107 4.98 14.24 -5.67
CA PHE A 107 3.96 15.01 -4.97
C PHE A 107 3.52 16.27 -5.74
N GLY A 108 4.43 16.92 -6.44
CA GLY A 108 4.14 18.15 -7.21
C GLY A 108 4.96 18.23 -8.49
N TYR A 109 4.67 19.21 -9.30
CA TYR A 109 5.36 19.39 -10.60
C TYR A 109 6.85 19.74 -10.48
N GLN A 110 7.27 20.30 -9.34
CA GLN A 110 8.65 20.72 -9.07
C GLN A 110 9.26 20.00 -7.87
N ASP A 111 8.51 19.09 -7.24
CA ASP A 111 8.91 18.30 -6.08
C ASP A 111 8.89 16.82 -6.44
N GLU A 112 10.05 16.19 -6.35
CA GLU A 112 10.21 14.75 -6.62
C GLU A 112 9.84 13.85 -5.46
N SER A 113 9.44 14.42 -4.29
CA SER A 113 9.04 13.64 -3.11
C SER A 113 7.92 12.66 -3.46
N GLY A 114 8.10 11.41 -3.06
CA GLY A 114 7.15 10.35 -3.40
C GLY A 114 7.30 9.77 -4.80
N SER A 115 8.24 10.27 -5.64
CA SER A 115 8.45 9.74 -6.98
C SER A 115 9.19 8.39 -6.98
N THR A 116 8.97 7.62 -8.04
CA THR A 116 9.72 6.38 -8.30
C THR A 116 11.23 6.65 -8.41
N ALA A 117 11.62 7.75 -9.05
CA ALA A 117 13.02 8.14 -9.20
C ALA A 117 13.69 8.41 -7.85
N GLN A 118 13.01 9.12 -6.94
CA GLN A 118 13.54 9.35 -5.59
C GLN A 118 13.77 8.05 -4.84
N VAL A 119 12.79 7.14 -4.83
CA VAL A 119 12.92 5.83 -4.16
C VAL A 119 14.05 5.00 -4.78
N ALA A 120 14.17 4.98 -6.11
CA ALA A 120 15.23 4.27 -6.80
C ALA A 120 16.63 4.79 -6.40
N ARG A 121 16.81 6.12 -6.27
CA ARG A 121 18.07 6.71 -5.80
C ARG A 121 18.36 6.41 -4.34
N LEU A 122 17.36 6.55 -3.45
CA LEU A 122 17.51 6.22 -2.03
C LEU A 122 18.00 4.79 -1.82
N LEU A 123 17.48 3.88 -2.61
CA LEU A 123 17.83 2.46 -2.55
C LEU A 123 19.05 2.10 -3.40
N ASN A 124 19.64 3.03 -4.16
CA ASN A 124 20.65 2.70 -5.18
C ASN A 124 20.22 1.51 -6.05
N ALA A 125 18.96 1.51 -6.48
CA ALA A 125 18.36 0.42 -7.23
C ALA A 125 18.41 0.72 -8.74
N PRO A 126 18.86 -0.22 -9.58
CA PRO A 126 18.77 -0.05 -11.03
C PRO A 126 17.30 -0.04 -11.47
N VAL A 127 17.02 0.85 -12.45
CA VAL A 127 15.67 1.07 -12.98
C VAL A 127 15.55 0.44 -14.36
N ILE A 128 14.50 -0.33 -14.58
CA ILE A 128 14.04 -0.77 -15.90
C ILE A 128 12.80 0.03 -16.25
N LEU A 129 12.87 0.76 -17.36
CA LEU A 129 11.76 1.60 -17.82
C LEU A 129 10.87 0.85 -18.79
N VAL A 130 9.58 0.78 -18.47
CA VAL A 130 8.55 0.21 -19.32
C VAL A 130 8.04 1.30 -20.27
N LEU A 131 8.13 1.03 -21.58
CA LEU A 131 7.66 1.90 -22.65
C LEU A 131 6.41 1.29 -23.30
N ASP A 132 5.35 2.07 -23.41
CA ASP A 132 4.23 1.71 -24.29
C ASP A 132 4.64 1.92 -25.75
N ALA A 133 4.87 0.83 -26.46
CA ALA A 133 5.29 0.85 -27.86
C ALA A 133 4.10 0.79 -28.85
N SER A 134 2.85 0.81 -28.37
CA SER A 134 1.66 0.52 -29.18
C SER A 134 1.52 1.37 -30.45
N HIS A 135 2.01 2.60 -30.41
CA HIS A 135 1.90 3.56 -31.51
C HIS A 135 3.25 4.24 -31.83
N MET A 136 4.37 3.57 -31.50
CA MET A 136 5.71 4.12 -31.64
C MET A 136 6.54 3.35 -32.66
N ALA A 137 7.42 4.10 -33.32
CA ALA A 137 8.51 3.60 -34.12
C ALA A 137 9.79 4.34 -33.69
N ARG A 138 10.41 5.15 -34.53
CA ARG A 138 11.63 5.89 -34.20
C ARG A 138 11.49 6.86 -33.03
N SER A 139 10.29 7.37 -32.77
CA SER A 139 10.02 8.26 -31.62
C SER A 139 10.27 7.60 -30.25
N ALA A 140 10.25 6.26 -30.17
CA ALA A 140 10.58 5.53 -28.95
C ALA A 140 12.03 5.79 -28.49
N GLY A 141 12.97 5.91 -29.43
CA GLY A 141 14.36 6.27 -29.11
C GLY A 141 14.50 7.68 -28.51
N ALA A 142 13.77 8.65 -29.06
CA ALA A 142 13.76 10.01 -28.52
C ALA A 142 13.18 10.06 -27.11
N LEU A 143 12.09 9.33 -26.86
CA LEU A 143 11.47 9.21 -25.55
C LEU A 143 12.43 8.55 -24.54
N ALA A 144 13.00 7.41 -24.91
CA ALA A 144 13.95 6.66 -24.07
C ALA A 144 15.17 7.49 -23.70
N LEU A 145 15.73 8.20 -24.69
CA LEU A 145 16.86 9.11 -24.48
C LEU A 145 16.50 10.27 -23.55
N GLY A 146 15.29 10.83 -23.69
CA GLY A 146 14.78 11.88 -22.80
C GLY A 146 14.76 11.42 -21.34
N TYR A 147 14.20 10.25 -21.08
CA TYR A 147 14.17 9.66 -19.73
C TYR A 147 15.58 9.38 -19.18
N GLN A 148 16.50 8.88 -20.00
CA GLN A 148 17.88 8.61 -19.59
C GLN A 148 18.64 9.89 -19.23
N ARG A 149 18.37 11.00 -19.93
CA ARG A 149 19.10 12.25 -19.77
C ARG A 149 18.50 13.21 -18.76
N PHE A 150 17.24 13.02 -18.40
CA PHE A 150 16.51 13.92 -17.52
C PHE A 150 17.12 13.97 -16.11
N ASP A 151 17.52 12.83 -15.56
CA ASP A 151 18.21 12.72 -14.28
C ASP A 151 19.46 11.84 -14.42
N PRO A 152 20.65 12.43 -14.55
CA PRO A 152 21.92 11.69 -14.65
C PRO A 152 22.30 10.92 -13.38
N ALA A 153 21.71 11.21 -12.22
CA ALA A 153 21.97 10.51 -10.97
C ALA A 153 21.17 9.19 -10.86
N LEU A 154 20.18 9.00 -11.72
CA LEU A 154 19.36 7.78 -11.72
C LEU A 154 20.07 6.66 -12.50
N SER A 155 20.15 5.48 -11.91
CA SER A 155 20.72 4.29 -12.58
C SER A 155 19.68 3.64 -13.51
N LEU A 156 19.40 4.26 -14.67
CA LEU A 156 18.60 3.61 -15.71
C LEU A 156 19.43 2.51 -16.36
N ALA A 157 18.96 1.24 -16.28
CA ALA A 157 19.74 0.06 -16.66
C ALA A 157 19.21 -0.67 -17.89
N GLY A 158 18.01 -0.33 -18.37
CA GLY A 158 17.43 -0.91 -19.57
C GLY A 158 15.96 -0.60 -19.74
N PHE A 159 15.37 -1.20 -20.76
CA PHE A 159 13.99 -0.97 -21.15
C PHE A 159 13.23 -2.28 -21.35
N ILE A 160 11.90 -2.24 -21.18
CA ILE A 160 10.96 -3.27 -21.59
C ILE A 160 9.92 -2.59 -22.47
N LEU A 161 9.64 -3.16 -23.65
CA LEU A 161 8.60 -2.64 -24.54
C LEU A 161 7.29 -3.35 -24.23
N ASN A 162 6.22 -2.60 -24.01
CA ASN A 162 4.90 -3.15 -23.77
C ASN A 162 3.93 -2.79 -24.91
N GLN A 163 2.81 -3.52 -25.02
CA GLN A 163 1.74 -3.31 -26.00
C GLN A 163 2.22 -3.44 -27.47
N VAL A 164 3.22 -4.25 -27.71
CA VAL A 164 3.81 -4.44 -29.05
C VAL A 164 2.85 -5.21 -29.98
N GLY A 165 2.73 -4.77 -31.21
CA GLY A 165 1.80 -5.37 -32.19
C GLY A 165 2.35 -6.62 -32.88
N SER A 166 3.69 -6.76 -33.03
CA SER A 166 4.34 -7.90 -33.68
C SER A 166 5.83 -7.99 -33.31
N GLU A 167 6.43 -9.15 -33.51
CA GLU A 167 7.86 -9.35 -33.26
C GLU A 167 8.75 -8.46 -34.15
N SER A 168 8.35 -8.24 -35.42
CA SER A 168 9.08 -7.33 -36.32
C SER A 168 9.05 -5.89 -35.80
N HIS A 169 7.89 -5.45 -35.27
CA HIS A 169 7.73 -4.15 -34.62
C HIS A 169 8.60 -4.07 -33.37
N ALA A 170 8.58 -5.11 -32.53
CA ALA A 170 9.42 -5.18 -31.34
C ALA A 170 10.91 -4.99 -31.67
N ARG A 171 11.41 -5.77 -32.64
CA ARG A 171 12.81 -5.69 -33.07
C ARG A 171 13.19 -4.30 -33.61
N GLY A 172 12.32 -3.70 -34.42
CA GLY A 172 12.55 -2.36 -34.96
C GLY A 172 12.62 -1.29 -33.88
N VAL A 173 11.66 -1.29 -32.93
CA VAL A 173 11.65 -0.34 -31.81
C VAL A 173 12.82 -0.58 -30.86
N ALA A 174 13.15 -1.83 -30.54
CA ALA A 174 14.28 -2.18 -29.68
C ALA A 174 15.60 -1.65 -30.27
N GLY A 175 15.85 -1.88 -31.56
CA GLY A 175 17.07 -1.38 -32.21
C GLY A 175 17.21 0.15 -32.12
N VAL A 176 16.11 0.89 -32.29
CA VAL A 176 16.14 2.35 -32.19
C VAL A 176 16.39 2.82 -30.75
N VAL A 177 15.78 2.16 -29.75
CA VAL A 177 15.98 2.49 -28.33
C VAL A 177 17.44 2.20 -27.92
N GLU A 178 17.98 1.05 -28.30
CA GLU A 178 19.36 0.65 -27.99
C GLU A 178 20.38 1.55 -28.68
N GLU A 179 20.16 1.91 -29.96
CA GLU A 179 21.01 2.88 -30.68
C GLU A 179 21.02 4.26 -30.02
N ALA A 180 19.85 4.75 -29.60
CA ALA A 180 19.72 6.07 -29.03
C ALA A 180 20.32 6.20 -27.62
N THR A 181 20.21 5.14 -26.81
CA THR A 181 20.53 5.17 -25.37
C THR A 181 21.81 4.43 -24.99
N GLY A 182 22.26 3.47 -25.80
CA GLY A 182 23.31 2.54 -25.45
C GLY A 182 22.90 1.52 -24.38
N LEU A 183 21.63 1.50 -23.95
CA LEU A 183 21.10 0.59 -22.93
C LEU A 183 20.27 -0.52 -23.59
N PRO A 184 20.24 -1.74 -22.97
CA PRO A 184 19.55 -2.88 -23.56
C PRO A 184 18.03 -2.75 -23.49
N VAL A 185 17.34 -3.28 -24.48
CA VAL A 185 15.94 -3.70 -24.38
C VAL A 185 15.90 -5.15 -23.92
N LEU A 186 15.34 -5.39 -22.74
CA LEU A 186 15.36 -6.69 -22.03
C LEU A 186 14.22 -7.61 -22.42
N GLY A 187 13.45 -7.18 -23.39
CA GLY A 187 12.34 -7.91 -23.97
C GLY A 187 11.13 -7.03 -24.25
N TRP A 188 10.04 -7.69 -24.61
CA TRP A 188 8.82 -7.01 -25.00
C TRP A 188 7.58 -7.88 -24.67
N LEU A 189 6.44 -7.25 -24.45
CA LEU A 189 5.16 -7.93 -24.23
C LEU A 189 4.19 -7.56 -25.35
N PRO A 190 3.51 -8.56 -25.94
CA PRO A 190 2.45 -8.32 -26.93
C PRO A 190 1.20 -7.77 -26.24
N ARG A 191 0.28 -7.24 -27.04
CA ARG A 191 -1.09 -7.00 -26.58
C ARG A 191 -1.77 -8.34 -26.33
N ASP A 192 -2.21 -8.57 -25.10
CA ASP A 192 -2.92 -9.79 -24.72
C ASP A 192 -4.14 -9.46 -23.86
N ALA A 193 -5.33 -9.79 -24.38
CA ALA A 193 -6.59 -9.52 -23.69
C ALA A 193 -6.72 -10.31 -22.37
N ARG A 194 -6.01 -11.43 -22.21
CA ARG A 194 -6.00 -12.23 -20.98
C ARG A 194 -5.33 -11.50 -19.82
N LEU A 195 -4.49 -10.50 -20.12
CA LEU A 195 -3.74 -9.71 -19.14
C LEU A 195 -4.44 -8.41 -18.77
N LYS A 196 -5.65 -8.18 -19.26
CA LYS A 196 -6.41 -7.00 -18.89
C LYS A 196 -6.98 -7.19 -17.48
N ILE A 197 -6.47 -6.41 -16.52
CA ILE A 197 -7.04 -6.35 -15.18
C ILE A 197 -8.36 -5.57 -15.28
N PRO A 198 -9.47 -6.10 -14.72
CA PRO A 198 -10.71 -5.36 -14.66
C PRO A 198 -10.56 -4.06 -13.89
N GLU A 199 -11.09 -2.98 -14.44
CA GLU A 199 -11.15 -1.68 -13.79
C GLU A 199 -12.59 -1.38 -13.38
N ARG A 200 -12.76 -0.73 -12.25
CA ARG A 200 -14.01 -0.12 -11.78
C ARG A 200 -13.87 1.40 -11.77
N HIS A 201 -14.93 2.09 -11.38
CA HIS A 201 -14.88 3.54 -11.13
C HIS A 201 -13.82 3.94 -10.09
N LEU A 202 -13.42 3.01 -9.23
CA LEU A 202 -12.47 3.17 -8.14
C LEU A 202 -11.05 2.65 -8.45
N GLY A 203 -10.75 2.35 -9.71
CA GLY A 203 -9.48 1.74 -10.14
C GLY A 203 -9.58 0.22 -10.37
N LEU A 204 -8.46 -0.50 -10.22
CA LEU A 204 -8.43 -1.96 -10.36
C LEU A 204 -9.23 -2.64 -9.24
N VAL A 205 -9.80 -3.81 -9.53
CA VAL A 205 -10.52 -4.62 -8.54
C VAL A 205 -9.50 -5.31 -7.61
N PRO A 206 -9.57 -5.14 -6.27
CA PRO A 206 -8.65 -5.82 -5.35
C PRO A 206 -8.77 -7.34 -5.42
N THR A 207 -7.68 -8.05 -5.14
CA THR A 207 -7.67 -9.53 -5.17
C THR A 207 -8.44 -10.19 -4.04
N ALA A 208 -8.75 -9.46 -2.96
CA ALA A 208 -9.63 -9.91 -1.88
C ALA A 208 -11.04 -10.24 -2.39
N GLU A 209 -11.48 -9.56 -3.46
CA GLU A 209 -12.72 -9.90 -4.13
C GLU A 209 -12.54 -11.19 -4.96
N ALA A 210 -13.46 -12.13 -4.81
CA ALA A 210 -13.42 -13.43 -5.50
C ALA A 210 -13.21 -13.27 -7.01
N GLY A 211 -12.18 -13.91 -7.55
CA GLY A 211 -11.85 -13.78 -8.95
C GLY A 211 -10.91 -14.86 -9.48
N ARG A 212 -10.66 -14.81 -10.79
CA ARG A 212 -9.76 -15.74 -11.50
C ARG A 212 -8.30 -15.26 -11.48
N TRP A 213 -7.88 -14.66 -10.37
CA TRP A 213 -6.58 -14.00 -10.27
C TRP A 213 -5.40 -14.97 -10.43
N SER A 214 -5.54 -16.22 -9.97
CA SER A 214 -4.52 -17.25 -10.19
C SER A 214 -4.28 -17.54 -11.68
N ILE A 215 -5.34 -17.54 -12.49
CA ILE A 215 -5.24 -17.72 -13.95
C ILE A 215 -4.56 -16.52 -14.60
N PHE A 216 -4.90 -15.30 -14.15
CA PHE A 216 -4.24 -14.07 -14.61
C PHE A 216 -2.75 -14.06 -14.29
N ILE A 217 -2.37 -14.35 -13.03
CA ILE A 217 -0.98 -14.39 -12.59
C ILE A 217 -0.17 -15.43 -13.37
N GLU A 218 -0.75 -16.62 -13.56
CA GLU A 218 -0.09 -17.68 -14.33
C GLU A 218 0.10 -17.29 -15.81
N ALA A 219 -0.90 -16.71 -16.44
CA ALA A 219 -0.78 -16.22 -17.82
C ALA A 219 0.26 -15.10 -17.95
N ALA A 220 0.31 -14.18 -16.99
CA ALA A 220 1.31 -13.11 -16.93
C ALA A 220 2.73 -13.69 -16.74
N ALA A 221 2.89 -14.69 -15.86
CA ALA A 221 4.17 -15.35 -15.64
C ALA A 221 4.69 -16.05 -16.89
N GLN A 222 3.83 -16.80 -17.59
CA GLN A 222 4.18 -17.48 -18.85
C GLN A 222 4.60 -16.49 -19.92
N LEU A 223 3.88 -15.38 -20.07
CA LEU A 223 4.19 -14.37 -21.06
C LEU A 223 5.55 -13.69 -20.75
N VAL A 224 5.78 -13.33 -19.49
CA VAL A 224 7.02 -12.74 -19.02
C VAL A 224 8.20 -13.71 -19.22
N ALA A 225 8.05 -14.97 -18.85
CA ALA A 225 9.10 -15.98 -19.00
C ALA A 225 9.47 -16.26 -20.47
N HIS A 226 8.51 -16.10 -21.39
CA HIS A 226 8.74 -16.31 -22.82
C HIS A 226 9.38 -15.10 -23.51
N HIS A 227 9.05 -13.89 -23.10
CA HIS A 227 9.38 -12.67 -23.84
C HIS A 227 10.49 -11.81 -23.22
N LEU A 228 10.86 -12.05 -21.94
CA LEU A 228 11.86 -11.26 -21.26
C LEU A 228 13.13 -12.07 -20.98
N ASP A 229 14.28 -11.40 -21.05
CA ASP A 229 15.58 -11.93 -20.60
C ASP A 229 15.69 -11.85 -19.08
N LEU A 230 15.12 -12.85 -18.39
CA LEU A 230 15.11 -12.92 -16.93
C LEU A 230 16.50 -13.03 -16.34
N ASP A 231 17.45 -13.68 -17.04
CA ASP A 231 18.82 -13.85 -16.54
C ASP A 231 19.57 -12.53 -16.55
N ARG A 232 19.36 -11.72 -17.58
CA ARG A 232 19.93 -10.38 -17.67
C ARG A 232 19.29 -9.42 -16.66
N LEU A 233 17.98 -9.52 -16.43
CA LEU A 233 17.28 -8.78 -15.36
C LEU A 233 17.87 -9.11 -13.99
N LEU A 234 18.07 -10.39 -13.68
CA LEU A 234 18.70 -10.84 -12.43
C LEU A 234 20.15 -10.35 -12.32
N ALA A 235 20.92 -10.41 -13.41
CA ALA A 235 22.29 -9.91 -13.43
C ALA A 235 22.37 -8.40 -13.15
N ILE A 236 21.41 -7.61 -13.65
CA ILE A 236 21.28 -6.17 -13.36
C ILE A 236 20.93 -5.97 -11.89
N ALA A 237 19.94 -6.67 -11.37
CA ALA A 237 19.51 -6.56 -9.98
C ALA A 237 20.62 -6.86 -8.97
N ARG A 238 21.47 -7.84 -9.25
CA ARG A 238 22.61 -8.24 -8.41
C ARG A 238 23.76 -7.23 -8.36
N ARG A 239 23.73 -6.18 -9.19
CA ARG A 239 24.73 -5.08 -9.14
C ARG A 239 24.42 -4.05 -8.05
N SER A 240 23.28 -4.16 -7.40
CA SER A 240 22.87 -3.24 -6.32
C SER A 240 23.84 -3.36 -5.14
N PRO A 241 24.29 -2.24 -4.54
CA PRO A 241 25.19 -2.27 -3.39
C PRO A 241 24.52 -2.82 -2.14
N GLU A 242 25.30 -3.21 -1.13
CA GLU A 242 24.75 -3.59 0.17
C GLU A 242 24.01 -2.42 0.84
N LEU A 243 22.94 -2.75 1.58
CA LEU A 243 22.25 -1.82 2.45
C LEU A 243 22.38 -2.31 3.91
N PRO A 244 22.62 -1.39 4.87
CA PRO A 244 22.64 -1.76 6.28
C PRO A 244 21.26 -2.24 6.73
N ILE A 245 21.22 -3.26 7.59
CA ILE A 245 20.00 -3.66 8.28
C ILE A 245 19.90 -2.81 9.55
N PRO A 246 18.82 -2.05 9.75
CA PRO A 246 18.65 -1.23 10.93
C PRO A 246 18.36 -2.08 12.17
N ASP A 247 18.70 -1.56 13.32
CA ASP A 247 18.20 -2.07 14.61
C ASP A 247 16.83 -1.44 14.88
N LEU A 248 15.76 -2.24 14.76
CA LEU A 248 14.38 -1.78 15.00
C LEU A 248 14.15 -1.27 16.41
N SER A 249 14.97 -1.67 17.39
CA SER A 249 14.86 -1.17 18.77
C SER A 249 15.09 0.34 18.87
N THR A 250 15.79 0.94 17.90
CA THR A 250 16.00 2.40 17.83
C THR A 250 14.71 3.16 17.49
N TYR A 251 13.75 2.51 16.83
CA TYR A 251 12.46 3.10 16.45
C TYR A 251 11.33 2.83 17.43
N LEU A 252 11.50 1.84 18.30
CA LEU A 252 10.47 1.36 19.22
C LEU A 252 10.97 1.52 20.68
N PRO A 253 11.07 2.76 21.20
CA PRO A 253 11.50 2.98 22.55
C PRO A 253 10.52 2.30 23.52
N GLY A 254 11.02 1.38 24.34
CA GLY A 254 10.22 0.57 25.26
C GLY A 254 9.79 -0.80 24.72
N GLY A 255 10.12 -1.14 23.48
CA GLY A 255 9.88 -2.44 22.85
C GLY A 255 10.76 -3.60 23.35
N GLN A 256 11.42 -3.45 24.49
CA GLN A 256 11.88 -4.61 25.23
C GLN A 256 10.62 -5.39 25.64
N ARG A 257 10.50 -6.64 25.18
CA ARG A 257 9.60 -7.64 25.75
C ARG A 257 9.38 -7.29 27.21
N LEU A 258 8.12 -7.06 27.60
CA LEU A 258 7.76 -6.94 29.00
C LEU A 258 8.40 -8.13 29.73
N ALA A 259 9.60 -7.94 30.24
CA ALA A 259 10.34 -8.93 31.03
C ALA A 259 9.66 -9.04 32.40
N GLY A 260 8.46 -9.54 32.41
CA GLY A 260 7.62 -9.73 33.57
C GLY A 260 6.30 -10.32 33.16
N GLY A 261 6.23 -11.60 32.92
CA GLY A 261 5.07 -12.50 33.08
C GLY A 261 3.67 -12.05 32.63
N GLY A 262 3.53 -10.96 31.87
CA GLY A 262 2.26 -10.42 31.43
C GLY A 262 1.83 -11.01 30.07
N HIS A 263 0.53 -11.13 29.85
CA HIS A 263 -0.03 -11.53 28.55
C HIS A 263 0.39 -10.55 27.45
N THR A 264 0.78 -11.09 26.29
CA THR A 264 0.99 -10.32 25.07
C THR A 264 -0.33 -9.66 24.65
N PRO A 265 -0.37 -8.32 24.45
CA PRO A 265 -1.59 -7.65 24.07
C PRO A 265 -2.04 -8.07 22.68
N THR A 266 -3.29 -8.50 22.53
CA THR A 266 -3.89 -8.86 21.25
C THR A 266 -4.54 -7.63 20.61
N ILE A 267 -4.08 -7.24 19.44
CA ILE A 267 -4.71 -6.20 18.60
C ILE A 267 -5.57 -6.90 17.56
N ALA A 268 -6.89 -6.68 17.62
CA ALA A 268 -7.83 -7.20 16.65
C ALA A 268 -7.86 -6.29 15.42
N VAL A 269 -7.54 -6.84 14.24
CA VAL A 269 -7.49 -6.10 12.98
C VAL A 269 -8.56 -6.62 12.04
N ALA A 270 -9.47 -5.74 11.60
CA ALA A 270 -10.48 -6.07 10.60
C ALA A 270 -9.81 -6.38 9.26
N ARG A 271 -10.08 -7.58 8.70
CA ARG A 271 -9.55 -8.03 7.42
C ARG A 271 -10.49 -9.00 6.75
N ASP A 272 -11.14 -8.52 5.69
CA ASP A 272 -11.96 -9.29 4.76
C ASP A 272 -12.12 -8.55 3.44
N GLU A 273 -13.11 -8.91 2.62
CA GLU A 273 -13.38 -8.28 1.33
C GLU A 273 -13.79 -6.81 1.46
N ALA A 274 -14.42 -6.42 2.58
CA ALA A 274 -14.83 -5.04 2.85
C ALA A 274 -13.70 -4.20 3.47
N PHE A 275 -12.76 -4.83 4.19
CA PHE A 275 -11.67 -4.20 4.95
C PHE A 275 -10.32 -4.79 4.56
N SER A 276 -9.81 -4.39 3.40
CA SER A 276 -8.59 -4.94 2.81
C SER A 276 -7.42 -3.95 2.70
N PHE A 277 -7.62 -2.67 3.10
CA PHE A 277 -6.62 -1.63 2.98
C PHE A 277 -5.85 -1.44 4.28
N SER A 278 -4.81 -2.23 4.45
CA SER A 278 -3.87 -2.14 5.57
C SER A 278 -2.44 -2.18 5.06
N TYR A 279 -1.59 -1.32 5.58
CA TYR A 279 -0.16 -1.47 5.37
C TYR A 279 0.37 -2.62 6.22
N GLU A 280 0.90 -3.67 5.58
CA GLU A 280 1.54 -4.78 6.29
C GLU A 280 2.71 -4.31 7.14
N ASP A 281 3.35 -3.21 6.73
CA ASP A 281 4.43 -2.57 7.46
C ASP A 281 4.00 -2.02 8.83
N ASN A 282 2.74 -1.54 8.94
CA ASN A 282 2.16 -1.12 10.21
C ASN A 282 1.99 -2.33 11.14
N LEU A 283 1.53 -3.45 10.60
CA LEU A 283 1.34 -4.67 11.39
C LEU A 283 2.67 -5.25 11.86
N ASP A 284 3.72 -5.16 11.04
CA ASP A 284 5.06 -5.59 11.43
C ASP A 284 5.64 -4.73 12.56
N LEU A 285 5.43 -3.41 12.52
CA LEU A 285 5.82 -2.54 13.61
C LEU A 285 5.05 -2.83 14.91
N LEU A 286 3.74 -3.13 14.82
CA LEU A 286 2.95 -3.56 15.98
C LEU A 286 3.48 -4.87 16.58
N ARG A 287 3.81 -5.86 15.73
CA ARG A 287 4.44 -7.12 16.18
C ARG A 287 5.82 -6.87 16.80
N ALA A 288 6.63 -6.03 16.18
CA ALA A 288 7.95 -5.66 16.70
C ALA A 288 7.85 -4.90 18.03
N ALA A 289 6.81 -4.11 18.24
CA ALA A 289 6.50 -3.46 19.51
C ALA A 289 5.99 -4.43 20.59
N GLY A 290 5.68 -5.68 20.24
CA GLY A 290 5.27 -6.74 21.17
C GLY A 290 3.79 -7.10 21.14
N ALA A 291 3.03 -6.69 20.12
CA ALA A 291 1.63 -7.08 19.96
C ALA A 291 1.50 -8.47 19.30
N GLU A 292 0.46 -9.20 19.67
CA GLU A 292 -0.14 -10.25 18.86
C GLU A 292 -1.20 -9.63 17.94
N ILE A 293 -1.13 -9.91 16.64
CA ILE A 293 -2.13 -9.47 15.67
C ILE A 293 -3.10 -10.61 15.40
N ALA A 294 -4.34 -10.42 15.75
CA ALA A 294 -5.43 -11.34 15.46
C ALA A 294 -6.39 -10.70 14.45
N PHE A 295 -6.57 -11.35 13.30
CA PHE A 295 -7.52 -10.88 12.30
C PHE A 295 -8.93 -11.33 12.64
N PHE A 296 -9.90 -10.47 12.31
CA PHE A 296 -11.32 -10.82 12.35
C PHE A 296 -12.02 -10.24 11.12
N SER A 297 -13.12 -10.85 10.73
CA SER A 297 -13.93 -10.45 9.59
C SER A 297 -15.23 -9.82 10.04
N PRO A 298 -15.43 -8.51 9.85
CA PRO A 298 -16.75 -7.90 10.04
C PRO A 298 -17.87 -8.51 9.20
N LEU A 299 -17.54 -9.15 8.07
CA LEU A 299 -18.51 -9.81 7.18
C LEU A 299 -18.88 -11.25 7.62
N HIS A 300 -17.95 -11.99 8.26
CA HIS A 300 -18.11 -13.43 8.40
C HIS A 300 -18.05 -13.94 9.85
N ASP A 301 -17.39 -13.18 10.75
CA ASP A 301 -17.26 -13.59 12.15
C ASP A 301 -18.41 -13.05 13.01
N ALA A 302 -18.73 -13.76 14.09
CA ALA A 302 -19.76 -13.36 15.05
C ALA A 302 -19.19 -12.66 16.30
N ALA A 303 -17.86 -12.75 16.53
CA ALA A 303 -17.21 -12.25 17.74
C ALA A 303 -15.79 -11.76 17.46
N LEU A 304 -15.29 -10.90 18.35
CA LEU A 304 -13.90 -10.44 18.33
C LEU A 304 -12.96 -11.53 18.86
N PRO A 305 -11.68 -11.53 18.45
CA PRO A 305 -10.66 -12.41 19.01
C PRO A 305 -10.57 -12.28 20.53
N PRO A 306 -10.39 -13.39 21.27
CA PRO A 306 -10.23 -13.35 22.71
C PRO A 306 -9.02 -12.51 23.14
N GLY A 307 -9.14 -11.79 24.26
CA GLY A 307 -8.04 -10.98 24.79
C GLY A 307 -7.74 -9.70 24.01
N THR A 308 -8.67 -9.25 23.14
CA THR A 308 -8.55 -8.01 22.38
C THR A 308 -8.41 -6.80 23.32
N VAL A 309 -7.28 -6.08 23.21
CA VAL A 309 -7.01 -4.84 23.95
C VAL A 309 -7.15 -3.59 23.09
N CYS A 310 -7.19 -3.73 21.77
CA CYS A 310 -7.39 -2.65 20.81
C CYS A 310 -8.01 -3.22 19.53
N ILE A 311 -8.87 -2.44 18.88
CA ILE A 311 -9.53 -2.78 17.62
C ILE A 311 -9.02 -1.83 16.54
N VAL A 312 -8.60 -2.39 15.40
CA VAL A 312 -8.23 -1.65 14.20
C VAL A 312 -9.21 -1.97 13.09
N LEU A 313 -9.98 -0.98 12.67
CA LEU A 313 -10.85 -1.05 11.50
C LEU A 313 -10.13 -0.41 10.32
N SER A 314 -9.60 -1.22 9.45
CA SER A 314 -8.85 -0.76 8.27
C SER A 314 -9.74 -0.11 7.22
N GLY A 315 -9.13 0.52 6.24
CA GLY A 315 -9.81 0.96 5.04
C GLY A 315 -10.26 -0.19 4.13
N GLY A 316 -10.97 0.15 3.08
CA GLY A 316 -11.50 -0.79 2.10
C GLY A 316 -12.71 -0.22 1.38
N PHE A 317 -13.58 -1.11 0.92
CA PHE A 317 -14.82 -0.77 0.22
C PHE A 317 -16.07 -1.30 0.95
N PRO A 318 -16.36 -0.82 2.18
CA PRO A 318 -17.51 -1.31 2.95
C PRO A 318 -18.86 -1.03 2.27
N GLU A 319 -18.94 -0.01 1.40
CA GLU A 319 -20.13 0.30 0.63
C GLU A 319 -20.54 -0.81 -0.33
N LEU A 320 -19.59 -1.56 -0.87
CA LEU A 320 -19.88 -2.70 -1.76
C LEU A 320 -20.47 -3.89 -1.01
N TYR A 321 -20.30 -3.93 0.31
CA TYR A 321 -20.73 -5.01 1.19
C TYR A 321 -21.70 -4.52 2.27
N ALA A 322 -22.25 -3.30 2.13
CA ALA A 322 -23.01 -2.63 3.16
C ALA A 322 -24.25 -3.43 3.61
N ALA A 323 -24.94 -4.10 2.69
CA ALA A 323 -26.05 -5.00 3.02
C ALA A 323 -25.61 -6.13 3.96
N ARG A 324 -24.52 -6.83 3.62
CA ARG A 324 -23.99 -7.94 4.44
C ARG A 324 -23.45 -7.47 5.79
N LEU A 325 -22.78 -6.31 5.81
CA LEU A 325 -22.31 -5.69 7.07
C LEU A 325 -23.48 -5.35 7.98
N SER A 326 -24.59 -4.85 7.42
CA SER A 326 -25.80 -4.51 8.19
C SER A 326 -26.52 -5.75 8.74
N GLU A 327 -26.44 -6.89 8.05
CA GLU A 327 -27.04 -8.15 8.47
C GLU A 327 -26.25 -8.85 9.58
N ASN A 328 -24.93 -8.61 9.69
CA ASN A 328 -24.08 -9.23 10.73
C ASN A 328 -24.26 -8.49 12.08
N THR A 329 -25.43 -8.63 12.67
CA THR A 329 -25.78 -7.97 13.94
C THR A 329 -24.99 -8.49 15.14
N GLU A 330 -24.50 -9.73 15.11
CA GLU A 330 -23.68 -10.32 16.17
C GLU A 330 -22.32 -9.61 16.27
N MET A 331 -21.60 -9.47 15.15
CA MET A 331 -20.33 -8.72 15.12
C MET A 331 -20.53 -7.25 15.47
N GLN A 332 -21.62 -6.63 14.97
CA GLN A 332 -21.94 -5.23 15.35
C GLN A 332 -22.16 -5.08 16.86
N GLN A 333 -22.84 -6.03 17.50
CA GLN A 333 -23.05 -6.02 18.96
C GLN A 333 -21.72 -6.22 19.70
N ALA A 334 -20.84 -7.14 19.23
CA ALA A 334 -19.54 -7.37 19.81
C ALA A 334 -18.66 -6.11 19.78
N LEU A 335 -18.63 -5.40 18.65
CA LEU A 335 -17.88 -4.14 18.49
C LEU A 335 -18.44 -3.02 19.39
N ARG A 336 -19.77 -2.85 19.42
CA ARG A 336 -20.42 -1.87 20.31
C ARG A 336 -20.17 -2.18 21.78
N GLN A 337 -20.16 -3.46 22.17
CA GLN A 337 -19.87 -3.87 23.53
C GLN A 337 -18.41 -3.60 23.89
N ALA A 338 -17.46 -3.96 23.05
CA ALA A 338 -16.04 -3.70 23.26
C ALA A 338 -15.77 -2.19 23.45
N HIS A 339 -16.36 -1.34 22.60
CA HIS A 339 -16.26 0.12 22.74
C HIS A 339 -16.83 0.61 24.08
N ARG A 340 -18.02 0.12 24.50
CA ARG A 340 -18.62 0.48 25.81
C ARG A 340 -17.78 0.03 27.00
N LEU A 341 -17.06 -1.07 26.87
CA LEU A 341 -16.12 -1.58 27.88
C LEU A 341 -14.77 -0.82 27.88
N GLY A 342 -14.63 0.21 27.06
CA GLY A 342 -13.42 1.04 27.03
C GLY A 342 -12.30 0.52 26.11
N VAL A 343 -12.54 -0.53 25.32
CA VAL A 343 -11.54 -1.01 24.34
C VAL A 343 -11.30 0.07 23.29
N PRO A 344 -10.05 0.55 23.11
CA PRO A 344 -9.74 1.54 22.09
C PRO A 344 -10.02 1.05 20.68
N VAL A 345 -10.57 1.96 19.87
CA VAL A 345 -10.90 1.71 18.46
C VAL A 345 -10.16 2.72 17.59
N TYR A 346 -9.33 2.21 16.69
CA TYR A 346 -8.68 2.98 15.64
C TYR A 346 -9.30 2.64 14.29
N ALA A 347 -9.77 3.63 13.54
CA ALA A 347 -10.44 3.41 12.26
C ALA A 347 -9.93 4.35 11.16
N GLU A 348 -9.66 3.78 9.98
CA GLU A 348 -9.24 4.50 8.78
C GLU A 348 -10.27 4.33 7.67
N CYS A 349 -10.63 5.42 6.99
CA CYS A 349 -11.41 5.46 5.75
C CYS A 349 -12.67 4.58 5.81
N GLY A 350 -12.67 3.40 5.18
CA GLY A 350 -13.78 2.44 5.24
C GLY A 350 -14.15 2.04 6.67
N GLY A 351 -13.17 1.95 7.57
CA GLY A 351 -13.40 1.72 8.99
C GLY A 351 -14.18 2.87 9.65
N LEU A 352 -13.89 4.13 9.31
CA LEU A 352 -14.68 5.28 9.75
C LEU A 352 -16.12 5.17 9.24
N MET A 353 -16.29 4.83 7.94
CA MET A 353 -17.63 4.66 7.35
C MET A 353 -18.45 3.62 8.11
N TYR A 354 -17.84 2.50 8.51
CA TYR A 354 -18.52 1.45 9.28
C TYR A 354 -18.90 1.90 10.71
N LEU A 355 -18.18 2.88 11.28
CA LEU A 355 -18.50 3.45 12.60
C LEU A 355 -19.68 4.42 12.59
N THR A 356 -20.05 5.01 11.44
CA THR A 356 -21.19 5.94 11.32
C THR A 356 -22.53 5.22 11.53
N GLU A 357 -23.61 5.98 11.59
CA GLU A 357 -24.97 5.42 11.76
C GLU A 357 -25.38 4.59 10.54
N THR A 358 -25.07 5.08 9.34
CA THR A 358 -25.43 4.41 8.09
C THR A 358 -24.38 4.63 7.01
N ILE A 359 -24.34 3.71 6.01
CA ILE A 359 -23.67 3.91 4.72
C ILE A 359 -24.74 4.02 3.65
N THR A 360 -24.69 5.08 2.84
CA THR A 360 -25.50 5.23 1.63
C THR A 360 -24.61 4.92 0.41
N ASP A 361 -24.98 3.92 -0.39
CA ASP A 361 -24.25 3.50 -1.57
C ASP A 361 -24.45 4.46 -2.78
N LEU A 362 -23.87 4.12 -3.95
CA LEU A 362 -23.98 4.92 -5.17
C LEU A 362 -25.39 4.90 -5.76
N GLU A 363 -26.17 3.88 -5.49
CA GLU A 363 -27.57 3.72 -5.88
C GLU A 363 -28.53 4.50 -4.95
N GLY A 364 -28.01 5.06 -3.85
CA GLY A 364 -28.77 5.82 -2.86
C GLY A 364 -29.48 4.94 -1.82
N GLN A 365 -29.15 3.65 -1.77
CA GLN A 365 -29.65 2.74 -0.76
C GLN A 365 -28.87 2.92 0.54
N GLU A 366 -29.61 3.05 1.65
CA GLU A 366 -29.05 3.26 2.98
C GLU A 366 -29.05 1.97 3.80
N TYR A 367 -27.92 1.70 4.48
CA TYR A 367 -27.72 0.51 5.29
C TYR A 367 -27.25 0.89 6.69
N PRO A 368 -27.88 0.36 7.77
CA PRO A 368 -27.46 0.65 9.14
C PRO A 368 -26.09 0.05 9.45
N MET A 369 -25.27 0.84 10.15
CA MET A 369 -23.93 0.47 10.55
C MET A 369 -23.78 0.48 12.08
N LEU A 370 -22.55 0.70 12.59
CA LEU A 370 -22.30 0.61 14.03
C LEU A 370 -22.93 1.73 14.85
N GLY A 371 -23.14 2.93 14.30
CA GLY A 371 -23.70 4.07 15.02
C GLY A 371 -22.89 4.48 16.25
N LEU A 372 -21.58 4.27 16.21
CA LEU A 372 -20.64 4.77 17.24
C LEU A 372 -20.20 6.19 16.98
N LEU A 373 -20.29 6.63 15.72
CA LEU A 373 -20.14 8.02 15.30
C LEU A 373 -21.47 8.53 14.76
N PRO A 374 -21.90 9.75 15.18
CA PRO A 374 -23.13 10.36 14.68
C PRO A 374 -23.00 10.75 13.21
N GLY A 375 -24.12 10.76 12.50
CA GLY A 375 -24.19 11.07 11.08
C GLY A 375 -23.99 9.86 10.19
N ARG A 376 -23.90 10.10 8.87
CA ARG A 376 -23.89 9.05 7.86
C ARG A 376 -22.75 9.21 6.87
N SER A 377 -22.25 8.09 6.35
CA SER A 377 -21.34 8.06 5.22
C SER A 377 -22.11 7.88 3.93
N ARG A 378 -21.91 8.78 2.96
CA ARG A 378 -22.54 8.74 1.65
C ARG A 378 -21.52 8.64 0.55
N MET A 379 -21.72 7.72 -0.40
CA MET A 379 -20.95 7.66 -1.62
C MET A 379 -21.30 8.80 -2.57
N THR A 380 -20.31 9.60 -2.96
CA THR A 380 -20.53 10.82 -3.78
C THR A 380 -20.11 10.66 -5.23
N GLY A 381 -19.36 9.62 -5.56
CA GLY A 381 -18.72 9.46 -6.87
C GLY A 381 -17.58 10.46 -7.14
N ARG A 382 -17.31 11.39 -6.22
CA ARG A 382 -16.21 12.36 -6.33
C ARG A 382 -15.02 11.88 -5.53
N LEU A 383 -13.88 11.75 -6.21
CA LEU A 383 -12.62 11.32 -5.60
C LEU A 383 -12.02 12.44 -4.72
N THR A 384 -11.73 12.11 -3.47
CA THR A 384 -10.82 12.84 -2.60
C THR A 384 -9.52 12.05 -2.55
N LEU A 385 -8.45 12.62 -3.06
CA LEU A 385 -7.14 11.99 -3.15
C LEU A 385 -6.05 12.99 -2.78
N GLY A 386 -5.05 12.54 -2.03
CA GLY A 386 -3.81 13.29 -1.83
C GLY A 386 -3.17 13.06 -0.49
N TYR A 387 -1.93 13.47 -0.39
CA TYR A 387 -1.17 13.45 0.85
C TYR A 387 -1.68 14.49 1.85
N ARG A 388 -1.55 14.17 3.14
CA ARG A 388 -2.02 15.01 4.24
C ARG A 388 -0.97 15.11 5.33
N LEU A 389 -0.68 16.34 5.74
CA LEU A 389 -0.01 16.62 7.01
C LEU A 389 -1.11 16.83 8.04
N ALA A 390 -1.29 15.85 8.92
CA ALA A 390 -2.36 15.82 9.92
C ALA A 390 -1.78 16.16 11.29
N GLN A 391 -2.33 17.18 11.94
CA GLN A 391 -2.00 17.59 13.30
C GLN A 391 -3.10 17.13 14.25
N ALA A 392 -2.74 16.42 15.32
CA ALA A 392 -3.68 15.97 16.33
C ALA A 392 -4.42 17.17 16.96
N ALA A 393 -5.77 17.12 16.93
CA ALA A 393 -6.61 18.22 17.38
C ALA A 393 -6.81 18.26 18.90
N GLY A 394 -6.22 17.33 19.64
CA GLY A 394 -6.21 17.26 21.09
C GLY A 394 -5.62 15.94 21.58
N ASP A 395 -5.41 15.85 22.89
CA ASP A 395 -4.83 14.66 23.52
C ASP A 395 -5.69 13.42 23.37
N SER A 396 -5.02 12.30 23.13
CA SER A 396 -5.62 10.97 23.06
C SER A 396 -4.61 9.87 23.44
N TRP A 397 -5.08 8.63 23.47
CA TRP A 397 -4.22 7.47 23.63
C TRP A 397 -3.25 7.28 22.44
N LEU A 398 -3.58 7.81 21.25
CA LEU A 398 -2.79 7.65 20.03
C LEU A 398 -1.79 8.79 19.83
N LEU A 399 -2.23 10.04 19.98
CA LEU A 399 -1.42 11.24 19.74
C LEU A 399 -1.68 12.29 20.81
N ALA A 400 -0.64 13.02 21.21
CA ALA A 400 -0.77 14.23 21.99
C ALA A 400 -1.21 15.41 21.10
N GLU A 401 -1.89 16.40 21.70
CA GLU A 401 -2.30 17.61 21.01
C GLU A 401 -1.11 18.28 20.30
N GLY A 402 -1.33 18.69 19.06
CA GLY A 402 -0.31 19.34 18.24
C GLY A 402 0.70 18.42 17.60
N GLU A 403 0.78 17.12 17.97
CA GLU A 403 1.62 16.16 17.24
C GLU A 403 1.20 16.02 15.78
N THR A 404 2.19 15.97 14.88
CA THR A 404 1.95 15.81 13.45
C THR A 404 2.29 14.42 12.96
N VAL A 405 1.51 13.93 12.00
CA VAL A 405 1.71 12.70 11.26
C VAL A 405 1.48 12.93 9.78
N ARG A 406 2.12 12.13 8.92
CA ARG A 406 1.89 12.14 7.48
C ARG A 406 1.07 10.95 7.07
N GLY A 407 0.09 11.17 6.23
CA GLY A 407 -0.79 10.16 5.68
C GLY A 407 -1.34 10.56 4.34
N HIS A 408 -2.33 9.84 3.86
CA HIS A 408 -3.03 10.20 2.62
C HIS A 408 -4.53 9.91 2.76
N GLU A 409 -5.34 10.62 2.01
CA GLU A 409 -6.76 10.33 1.78
C GLU A 409 -6.94 9.70 0.41
N PHE A 410 -7.80 8.70 0.34
CA PHE A 410 -8.26 8.09 -0.91
C PHE A 410 -9.68 7.54 -0.69
N HIS A 411 -10.70 8.33 -1.02
CA HIS A 411 -12.10 7.91 -0.83
C HIS A 411 -13.05 8.64 -1.80
N TYR A 412 -14.23 8.05 -2.01
CA TYR A 412 -15.30 8.59 -2.85
C TYR A 412 -16.57 8.89 -2.03
N SER A 413 -16.45 8.94 -0.71
CA SER A 413 -17.52 9.19 0.23
C SER A 413 -17.37 10.55 0.91
N SER A 414 -18.45 11.03 1.50
CA SER A 414 -18.47 12.14 2.44
C SER A 414 -19.11 11.68 3.74
N TRP A 415 -18.70 12.29 4.85
CA TRP A 415 -19.38 12.15 6.14
C TRP A 415 -20.33 13.32 6.32
N GLU A 416 -21.63 13.04 6.22
CA GLU A 416 -22.73 13.99 6.32
C GLU A 416 -23.36 13.97 7.71
N ASP A 417 -24.06 15.06 8.06
CA ASP A 417 -24.78 15.22 9.33
C ASP A 417 -23.89 15.06 10.59
N ARG A 418 -22.58 15.29 10.41
CA ARG A 418 -21.64 15.33 11.52
C ARG A 418 -21.94 16.54 12.42
N PRO A 419 -22.11 16.38 13.74
CA PRO A 419 -22.26 17.51 14.64
C PRO A 419 -21.04 18.43 14.63
N ASP A 420 -21.26 19.75 14.65
CA ASP A 420 -20.19 20.75 14.62
C ASP A 420 -19.31 20.72 15.87
N ASP A 421 -19.89 20.30 17.01
CA ASP A 421 -19.21 20.18 18.30
C ASP A 421 -18.46 18.85 18.49
N LEU A 422 -18.55 17.93 17.52
CA LEU A 422 -17.79 16.67 17.61
C LEU A 422 -16.29 16.93 17.46
N PRO A 423 -15.47 16.58 18.49
CA PRO A 423 -14.03 16.83 18.44
C PRO A 423 -13.39 16.16 17.22
N PRO A 424 -12.68 16.90 16.36
CA PRO A 424 -11.97 16.29 15.24
C PRO A 424 -10.78 15.44 15.72
N ALA A 425 -10.40 14.44 14.94
CA ALA A 425 -9.18 13.68 15.14
C ALA A 425 -7.97 14.55 14.82
N TYR A 426 -8.06 15.22 13.67
CA TYR A 426 -6.97 16.03 13.13
C TYR A 426 -7.43 17.41 12.67
N TYR A 427 -6.48 18.32 12.62
CA TYR A 427 -6.48 19.46 11.72
C TYR A 427 -5.54 19.13 10.55
N LEU A 428 -6.05 19.06 9.32
CA LEU A 428 -5.25 18.88 8.13
C LEU A 428 -4.62 20.20 7.75
N LEU A 429 -3.30 20.25 7.82
CA LEU A 429 -2.54 21.43 7.46
C LEU A 429 -2.40 21.53 5.94
N PRO A 430 -2.48 22.73 5.36
CA PRO A 430 -2.22 22.92 3.94
C PRO A 430 -0.81 22.44 3.58
N PRO A 431 -0.60 21.70 2.48
CA PRO A 431 0.70 21.15 2.12
C PRO A 431 1.77 22.24 1.84
N ASP A 432 1.33 23.41 1.41
CA ASP A 432 2.14 24.60 1.13
C ASP A 432 2.28 25.57 2.32
N GLY A 433 1.65 25.21 3.45
CA GLY A 433 1.60 26.05 4.65
C GLY A 433 0.70 27.29 4.50
N GLN A 434 -0.06 27.43 3.40
CA GLN A 434 -0.97 28.54 3.17
C GLN A 434 -2.42 28.09 3.26
N GLY A 435 -3.25 28.84 3.99
CA GLY A 435 -4.67 28.53 4.21
C GLY A 435 -4.99 28.09 5.63
N GLU A 436 -6.28 27.93 5.90
CA GLU A 436 -6.78 27.51 7.22
C GLU A 436 -6.73 25.98 7.37
N PRO A 437 -6.32 25.46 8.54
CA PRO A 437 -6.39 24.05 8.84
C PRO A 437 -7.83 23.54 8.78
N ARG A 438 -8.04 22.39 8.11
CA ARG A 438 -9.36 21.77 7.97
C ARG A 438 -9.57 20.68 9.03
N PRO A 439 -10.65 20.74 9.85
CA PRO A 439 -10.96 19.65 10.78
C PRO A 439 -11.29 18.37 10.01
N GLU A 440 -10.77 17.23 10.48
CA GLU A 440 -10.95 15.93 9.86
C GLU A 440 -11.09 14.84 10.91
N GLY A 441 -11.89 13.79 10.57
CA GLY A 441 -12.14 12.66 11.43
C GLY A 441 -12.81 13.01 12.76
N ALA A 442 -12.82 12.10 13.71
CA ALA A 442 -13.33 12.31 15.05
C ALA A 442 -12.53 11.56 16.10
N ARG A 443 -12.52 12.12 17.32
CA ARG A 443 -12.14 11.41 18.53
C ARG A 443 -13.27 11.50 19.54
N LEU A 444 -13.70 10.35 20.03
CA LEU A 444 -14.82 10.24 20.96
C LEU A 444 -14.52 9.19 22.03
N GLY A 445 -14.12 9.63 23.23
CA GLY A 445 -13.67 8.72 24.27
C GLY A 445 -12.44 7.94 23.83
N ASN A 446 -12.57 6.62 23.76
CA ASN A 446 -11.53 5.67 23.31
C ASN A 446 -11.50 5.42 21.80
N LEU A 447 -12.34 6.15 21.03
CA LEU A 447 -12.45 6.01 19.58
C LEU A 447 -11.63 7.10 18.88
N TRP A 448 -10.84 6.69 17.87
CA TRP A 448 -10.12 7.54 16.93
C TRP A 448 -10.43 7.10 15.50
N ALA A 449 -11.06 7.97 14.72
CA ALA A 449 -11.47 7.65 13.35
C ALA A 449 -11.17 8.78 12.39
N SER A 450 -10.69 8.47 11.19
CA SER A 450 -10.26 9.43 10.18
C SER A 450 -10.37 8.83 8.79
N TYR A 451 -10.55 9.68 7.76
CA TYR A 451 -10.32 9.27 6.37
C TYR A 451 -8.84 9.18 6.01
N VAL A 452 -7.96 9.74 6.84
CA VAL A 452 -6.51 9.70 6.61
C VAL A 452 -5.96 8.33 6.97
N HIS A 453 -5.30 7.72 6.01
CA HIS A 453 -4.52 6.50 6.23
C HIS A 453 -3.11 6.84 6.67
N LEU A 454 -2.63 6.23 7.75
CA LEU A 454 -1.29 6.44 8.29
C LEU A 454 -0.34 5.31 7.91
N HIS A 455 0.88 5.67 7.55
CA HIS A 455 1.97 4.71 7.47
C HIS A 455 2.85 4.85 8.72
N PHE A 456 2.89 3.83 9.58
CA PHE A 456 3.54 3.94 10.90
C PHE A 456 5.05 4.16 10.83
N TRP A 457 5.72 3.82 9.73
CA TRP A 457 7.11 4.20 9.53
C TRP A 457 7.31 5.73 9.42
N SER A 458 6.25 6.51 9.23
CA SER A 458 6.31 7.97 9.38
C SER A 458 6.58 8.37 10.83
N LYS A 459 6.03 7.62 11.79
CA LYS A 459 6.14 7.82 13.24
C LYS A 459 6.07 6.45 13.95
N PRO A 460 7.17 5.66 13.99
CA PRO A 460 7.15 4.29 14.52
C PRO A 460 6.71 4.18 15.98
N GLU A 461 6.86 5.26 16.75
CA GLU A 461 6.43 5.34 18.15
C GLU A 461 4.92 5.08 18.33
N LEU A 462 4.11 5.27 17.25
CA LEU A 462 2.69 4.93 17.28
C LEU A 462 2.49 3.45 17.64
N ALA A 463 3.30 2.54 17.09
CA ALA A 463 3.18 1.12 17.38
C ALA A 463 3.35 0.82 18.88
N SER A 464 4.28 1.50 19.55
CA SER A 464 4.46 1.36 21.00
C SER A 464 3.25 1.85 21.79
N ARG A 465 2.55 2.90 21.30
CA ARG A 465 1.33 3.42 21.95
C ARG A 465 0.18 2.41 21.88
N PHE A 466 -0.01 1.73 20.74
CA PHE A 466 -0.99 0.65 20.62
C PHE A 466 -0.73 -0.49 21.61
N VAL A 467 0.52 -0.83 21.85
CA VAL A 467 0.92 -1.93 22.74
C VAL A 467 0.83 -1.53 24.22
N SER A 468 1.00 -0.23 24.51
CA SER A 468 0.91 0.30 25.88
C SER A 468 -0.52 0.38 26.42
N LEU A 469 -1.53 0.18 25.55
CA LEU A 469 -2.93 0.12 25.94
C LEU A 469 -3.12 -1.13 26.82
N ARG A 470 -2.95 -1.01 28.09
CA ARG A 470 -3.38 -2.04 29.04
C ARG A 470 -4.89 -1.92 29.15
N ALA A 471 -5.57 -3.03 28.85
CA ALA A 471 -6.95 -3.13 29.25
C ALA A 471 -7.05 -2.90 30.76
N GLU A 472 -7.48 -1.73 31.18
CA GLU A 472 -8.08 -1.52 32.50
C GLU A 472 -9.47 -2.19 32.52
N ILE A 473 -9.55 -3.38 31.92
CA ILE A 473 -10.74 -4.21 31.92
C ILE A 473 -10.55 -5.19 33.07
N GLN A 474 -10.93 -4.75 34.25
CA GLN A 474 -11.31 -5.66 35.35
C GLN A 474 -12.79 -5.96 35.30
#